data_38e4e176166bf7992ec602ed16dcc5c8
#
_entry.id   38e4e176166bf7992ec602ed16dcc5c8
#
_cell.length_a   1.000
_cell.length_b   1.000
_cell.length_c   1.000
_cell.angle_alpha   90.00
_cell.angle_beta   90.00
_cell.angle_gamma   90.00
#
_symmetry.space_group_name_H-M   'P 1'
#
loop_
_entity.id
_entity.type
_entity.pdbx_description
1 polymer ?
#
loop_
_entity_poly.entity_id
_entity_poly.type
_entity_poly.pdbx_seq_one_letter_code
_entity_poly.pdbx_strand_id
1 'polypeptide(L)'
;MRPVDPRLLRYAAAARGYLVFAVALGLVTTALILAQAGLLAHALASAATGTGAAALAATLGLLLAVLAARALAAYGGEIAALRGAAAVKSQLRRKLTAHVVRLGPAWVGGQQVGEIATLSSKGLDALDPYFARFLPQLVLAVLVPVAVLVRVALADWISALVIAVTLPLIPVFAVLVGLQTRARTERQWQLLARLGGHFLDVVEGLPTLKLFGRAEAQADVIRDVTDAHRSATMATLRIAFLSALVLELSAALATALVAVEIGLRLLAGHVSYQTALLVLLLTPEAYLPLRAVGTQFHASMEGVTAAGRVCDILDTPLAEGTPTPSGPGAAPPVPPDLRHETITLNAVSLAYPARQRAALDHVSCTIRPGERIAVTGPSGAGKSSLLALLLRFAAPAEGRITVSREGGGGAGAVDIAGVDLAAWRRQIAWVPQHPHLFEGTVASNIALGQPDATAADIAAAAAAAGAAEFINALPGGYAAPLGERGARLSAGQRQRIALARAFLRDAPLLLLDEPVAHLDPITARQIMDTIGRLMAGRTVLLVTHRQGWAGGTSREIMLDQGRLVLASGCFGTVSAPGALVGSP
;
A
#
# COMPACT_ATOMS: atom_id res chain seq x y z
N MET A 1 -13.02 -4.11 14.30
CA MET A 1 -12.08 -5.07 13.69
C MET A 1 -11.89 -6.24 14.64
N ARG A 2 -11.81 -7.45 14.12
CA ARG A 2 -11.51 -8.64 14.94
C ARG A 2 -10.01 -8.61 15.28
N PRO A 3 -9.57 -9.05 16.45
CA PRO A 3 -8.16 -9.05 16.85
C PRO A 3 -7.28 -9.89 15.90
N VAL A 4 -7.89 -10.78 15.14
CA VAL A 4 -7.27 -11.53 14.05
C VAL A 4 -8.09 -11.28 12.79
N ASP A 5 -7.55 -10.49 11.85
CA ASP A 5 -8.20 -10.25 10.55
C ASP A 5 -7.89 -11.46 9.62
N PRO A 6 -8.91 -12.23 9.21
CA PRO A 6 -8.72 -13.40 8.34
C PRO A 6 -8.13 -13.02 6.96
N ARG A 7 -8.28 -11.77 6.53
CA ARG A 7 -7.69 -11.25 5.29
C ARG A 7 -6.16 -11.26 5.33
N LEU A 8 -5.56 -10.94 6.49
CA LEU A 8 -4.11 -11.02 6.67
C LEU A 8 -3.57 -12.44 6.46
N LEU A 9 -4.27 -13.45 6.97
CA LEU A 9 -3.92 -14.85 6.78
C LEU A 9 -4.11 -15.31 5.32
N ARG A 10 -5.02 -14.68 4.60
CA ARG A 10 -5.26 -14.94 3.17
C ARG A 10 -4.15 -14.33 2.30
N TYR A 11 -3.72 -13.11 2.60
CA TYR A 11 -2.72 -12.41 1.80
C TYR A 11 -1.29 -12.79 2.16
N ALA A 12 -1.03 -13.25 3.39
CA ALA A 12 0.30 -13.61 3.88
C ALA A 12 0.41 -15.11 4.19
N ALA A 13 0.75 -15.91 3.20
CA ALA A 13 0.94 -17.37 3.39
C ALA A 13 2.03 -17.68 4.43
N ALA A 14 3.08 -16.85 4.53
CA ALA A 14 4.13 -16.95 5.54
C ALA A 14 3.60 -16.89 6.98
N ALA A 15 2.47 -16.18 7.21
CA ALA A 15 1.85 -16.09 8.53
C ALA A 15 1.32 -17.45 9.02
N ARG A 16 0.84 -18.31 8.11
CA ARG A 16 0.27 -19.63 8.48
C ARG A 16 1.35 -20.57 9.02
N GLY A 17 2.49 -20.66 8.32
CA GLY A 17 3.63 -21.48 8.77
C GLY A 17 4.18 -21.01 10.11
N TYR A 18 4.30 -19.69 10.27
CA TYR A 18 4.71 -19.09 11.53
C TYR A 18 3.73 -19.38 12.67
N LEU A 19 2.42 -19.30 12.46
CA LEU A 19 1.42 -19.61 13.48
C LEU A 19 1.49 -21.05 13.96
N VAL A 20 1.61 -22.02 13.04
CA VAL A 20 1.79 -23.43 13.39
C VAL A 20 3.04 -23.61 14.26
N PHE A 21 4.17 -23.00 13.89
CA PHE A 21 5.40 -23.04 14.67
C PHE A 21 5.21 -22.39 16.05
N ALA A 22 4.54 -21.23 16.12
CA ALA A 22 4.27 -20.53 17.39
C ALA A 22 3.39 -21.38 18.34
N VAL A 23 2.39 -22.10 17.81
CA VAL A 23 1.57 -23.04 18.59
C VAL A 23 2.43 -24.20 19.12
N ALA A 24 3.24 -24.82 18.27
CA ALA A 24 4.11 -25.93 18.67
C ALA A 24 5.11 -25.49 19.76
N LEU A 25 5.74 -24.33 19.57
CA LEU A 25 6.66 -23.76 20.55
C LEU A 25 5.95 -23.35 21.83
N GLY A 26 4.71 -22.85 21.74
CA GLY A 26 3.85 -22.56 22.90
C GLY A 26 3.55 -23.80 23.74
N LEU A 27 3.27 -24.93 23.11
CA LEU A 27 3.09 -26.22 23.80
C LEU A 27 4.36 -26.66 24.53
N VAL A 28 5.51 -26.57 23.86
CA VAL A 28 6.82 -26.89 24.47
C VAL A 28 7.09 -25.96 25.66
N THR A 29 6.91 -24.67 25.49
CA THR A 29 7.11 -23.66 26.56
C THR A 29 6.18 -23.94 27.75
N THR A 30 4.92 -24.27 27.51
CA THR A 30 3.95 -24.61 28.55
C THR A 30 4.38 -25.85 29.32
N ALA A 31 4.83 -26.91 28.65
CA ALA A 31 5.32 -28.12 29.30
C ALA A 31 6.56 -27.84 30.16
N LEU A 32 7.50 -27.00 29.67
CA LEU A 32 8.69 -26.59 30.40
C LEU A 32 8.35 -25.75 31.65
N ILE A 33 7.33 -24.88 31.59
CA ILE A 33 6.83 -24.10 32.74
C ILE A 33 6.30 -25.06 33.84
N LEU A 34 5.47 -26.03 33.46
CA LEU A 34 4.92 -27.01 34.41
C LEU A 34 6.02 -27.88 35.03
N ALA A 35 6.95 -28.33 34.20
CA ALA A 35 8.10 -29.12 34.68
C ALA A 35 8.99 -28.33 35.64
N GLN A 36 9.30 -27.06 35.29
CA GLN A 36 10.10 -26.18 36.16
C GLN A 36 9.43 -25.96 37.52
N ALA A 37 8.15 -25.64 37.55
CA ALA A 37 7.40 -25.41 38.80
C ALA A 37 7.36 -26.70 39.65
N GLY A 38 7.10 -27.85 39.00
CA GLY A 38 7.07 -29.15 39.69
C GLY A 38 8.43 -29.56 40.30
N LEU A 39 9.51 -29.40 39.54
CA LEU A 39 10.86 -29.69 40.00
C LEU A 39 11.31 -28.74 41.12
N LEU A 40 11.00 -27.46 40.98
CA LEU A 40 11.34 -26.47 42.00
C LEU A 40 10.56 -26.72 43.32
N ALA A 41 9.25 -27.03 43.24
CA ALA A 41 8.46 -27.39 44.39
C ALA A 41 8.98 -28.66 45.06
N HIS A 42 9.37 -29.66 44.25
CA HIS A 42 9.97 -30.90 44.79
C HIS A 42 11.35 -30.66 45.44
N ALA A 43 12.24 -29.89 44.81
CA ALA A 43 13.55 -29.55 45.35
C ALA A 43 13.47 -28.80 46.69
N LEU A 44 12.53 -27.80 46.80
CA LEU A 44 12.35 -27.06 48.02
C LEU A 44 11.72 -27.92 49.13
N ALA A 45 10.76 -28.77 48.81
CA ALA A 45 10.17 -29.69 49.76
C ALA A 45 11.17 -30.74 50.27
N SER A 46 11.96 -31.29 49.37
CA SER A 46 13.01 -32.24 49.70
C SER A 46 14.12 -31.64 50.57
N ALA A 47 14.52 -30.40 50.29
CA ALA A 47 15.50 -29.67 51.11
C ALA A 47 14.96 -29.41 52.54
N ALA A 48 13.63 -29.09 52.69
CA ALA A 48 13.00 -28.87 53.98
C ALA A 48 12.84 -30.15 54.79
N THR A 49 12.70 -31.32 54.14
CA THR A 49 12.54 -32.63 54.82
C THR A 49 13.87 -33.38 55.05
N GLY A 50 15.02 -32.81 54.64
CA GLY A 50 16.34 -33.38 54.91
C GLY A 50 16.68 -34.59 54.03
N THR A 51 16.15 -34.70 52.81
CA THR A 51 16.51 -35.77 51.88
C THR A 51 17.99 -35.67 51.47
N GLY A 52 18.58 -36.84 51.16
CA GLY A 52 20.05 -36.94 50.92
C GLY A 52 20.54 -36.03 49.79
N ALA A 53 21.78 -35.51 49.95
CA ALA A 53 22.40 -34.54 49.04
C ALA A 53 22.46 -35.00 47.59
N ALA A 54 22.59 -36.30 47.33
CA ALA A 54 22.65 -36.86 45.97
C ALA A 54 21.29 -36.73 45.21
N ALA A 55 20.16 -36.95 45.87
CA ALA A 55 18.85 -36.81 45.26
C ALA A 55 18.51 -35.34 44.98
N LEU A 56 18.91 -34.44 45.88
CA LEU A 56 18.78 -32.99 45.66
C LEU A 56 19.63 -32.50 44.49
N ALA A 57 20.90 -32.98 44.38
CA ALA A 57 21.78 -32.64 43.28
C ALA A 57 21.21 -33.09 41.91
N ALA A 58 20.62 -34.29 41.83
CA ALA A 58 19.96 -34.78 40.62
C ALA A 58 18.77 -33.91 40.21
N THR A 59 17.93 -33.53 41.18
CA THR A 59 16.76 -32.65 40.93
C THR A 59 17.19 -31.25 40.45
N LEU A 60 18.23 -30.68 41.06
CA LEU A 60 18.80 -29.40 40.64
C LEU A 60 19.43 -29.47 39.24
N GLY A 61 20.12 -30.58 38.91
CA GLY A 61 20.64 -30.83 37.56
C GLY A 61 19.52 -30.85 36.50
N LEU A 62 18.41 -31.55 36.80
CA LEU A 62 17.25 -31.58 35.91
C LEU A 62 16.58 -30.22 35.80
N LEU A 63 16.47 -29.48 36.90
CA LEU A 63 15.92 -28.10 36.90
C LEU A 63 16.79 -27.19 36.03
N LEU A 64 18.11 -27.28 36.11
CA LEU A 64 19.02 -26.51 35.25
C LEU A 64 18.84 -26.85 33.77
N ALA A 65 18.68 -28.13 33.44
CA ALA A 65 18.38 -28.56 32.06
C ALA A 65 17.07 -28.01 31.55
N VAL A 66 16.00 -27.99 32.36
CA VAL A 66 14.69 -27.40 32.01
C VAL A 66 14.79 -25.88 31.82
N LEU A 67 15.56 -25.20 32.67
CA LEU A 67 15.80 -23.75 32.53
C LEU A 67 16.58 -23.44 31.24
N ALA A 68 17.60 -24.22 30.93
CA ALA A 68 18.35 -24.08 29.68
C ALA A 68 17.46 -24.33 28.46
N ALA A 69 16.63 -25.38 28.51
CA ALA A 69 15.66 -25.66 27.44
C ALA A 69 14.64 -24.54 27.28
N ARG A 70 14.15 -23.95 28.40
CA ARG A 70 13.24 -22.79 28.37
C ARG A 70 13.90 -21.55 27.76
N ALA A 71 15.15 -21.28 28.10
CA ALA A 71 15.91 -20.18 27.51
C ALA A 71 16.15 -20.38 26.01
N LEU A 72 16.50 -21.60 25.57
CA LEU A 72 16.64 -21.93 24.16
C LEU A 72 15.30 -21.80 23.39
N ALA A 73 14.21 -22.27 23.98
CA ALA A 73 12.88 -22.14 23.40
C ALA A 73 12.46 -20.66 23.27
N ALA A 74 12.71 -19.84 24.30
CA ALA A 74 12.45 -18.40 24.24
C ALA A 74 13.29 -17.70 23.17
N TYR A 75 14.60 -17.98 23.10
CA TYR A 75 15.49 -17.44 22.08
C TYR A 75 15.09 -17.86 20.66
N GLY A 76 14.82 -19.15 20.46
CA GLY A 76 14.37 -19.67 19.17
C GLY A 76 13.03 -19.07 18.75
N GLY A 77 12.12 -18.85 19.71
CA GLY A 77 10.84 -18.19 19.51
C GLY A 77 10.97 -16.74 19.07
N GLU A 78 11.83 -15.96 19.71
CA GLU A 78 12.11 -14.56 19.34
C GLU A 78 12.65 -14.46 17.90
N ILE A 79 13.65 -15.28 17.57
CA ILE A 79 14.21 -15.32 16.20
C ILE A 79 13.15 -15.70 15.17
N ALA A 80 12.36 -16.73 15.45
CA ALA A 80 11.30 -17.17 14.54
C ALA A 80 10.22 -16.10 14.37
N ALA A 81 9.86 -15.40 15.45
CA ALA A 81 8.89 -14.32 15.45
C ALA A 81 9.36 -13.15 14.58
N LEU A 82 10.60 -12.70 14.74
CA LEU A 82 11.20 -11.63 13.93
C LEU A 82 11.31 -12.02 12.45
N ARG A 83 11.77 -13.24 12.16
CA ARG A 83 11.85 -13.75 10.79
C ARG A 83 10.46 -13.90 10.15
N GLY A 84 9.50 -14.42 10.91
CA GLY A 84 8.10 -14.52 10.47
C GLY A 84 7.49 -13.17 10.14
N ALA A 85 7.64 -12.19 11.02
CA ALA A 85 7.17 -10.82 10.79
C ALA A 85 7.83 -10.19 9.55
N ALA A 86 9.15 -10.32 9.39
CA ALA A 86 9.87 -9.81 8.22
C ALA A 86 9.40 -10.46 6.91
N ALA A 87 9.17 -11.78 6.91
CA ALA A 87 8.66 -12.49 5.74
C ALA A 87 7.26 -12.03 5.34
N VAL A 88 6.36 -11.87 6.33
CA VAL A 88 4.99 -11.36 6.11
C VAL A 88 5.02 -9.94 5.54
N LYS A 89 5.81 -9.04 6.14
CA LYS A 89 5.97 -7.65 5.66
C LYS A 89 6.48 -7.61 4.22
N SER A 90 7.53 -8.37 3.91
CA SER A 90 8.10 -8.45 2.56
C SER A 90 7.07 -8.95 1.54
N GLN A 91 6.28 -9.96 1.91
CA GLN A 91 5.22 -10.49 1.05
C GLN A 91 4.10 -9.47 0.81
N LEU A 92 3.62 -8.80 1.87
CA LEU A 92 2.60 -7.77 1.77
C LEU A 92 3.08 -6.56 0.97
N ARG A 93 4.32 -6.10 1.20
CA ARG A 93 4.92 -4.97 0.47
C ARG A 93 4.98 -5.27 -1.03
N ARG A 94 5.47 -6.45 -1.42
CA ARG A 94 5.51 -6.85 -2.83
C ARG A 94 4.12 -6.92 -3.45
N LYS A 95 3.14 -7.50 -2.75
CA LYS A 95 1.75 -7.57 -3.24
C LYS A 95 1.12 -6.19 -3.36
N LEU A 96 1.30 -5.34 -2.35
CA LEU A 96 0.80 -3.96 -2.37
C LEU A 96 1.37 -3.17 -3.55
N THR A 97 2.71 -3.17 -3.69
CA THR A 97 3.37 -2.45 -4.80
C THR A 97 2.92 -2.98 -6.16
N ALA A 98 2.89 -4.31 -6.34
CA ALA A 98 2.45 -4.91 -7.59
C ALA A 98 0.97 -4.59 -7.89
N HIS A 99 0.11 -4.57 -6.87
CA HIS A 99 -1.31 -4.27 -7.03
C HIS A 99 -1.55 -2.78 -7.35
N VAL A 100 -0.87 -1.86 -6.65
CA VAL A 100 -0.94 -0.41 -6.91
C VAL A 100 -0.48 -0.08 -8.34
N VAL A 101 0.61 -0.70 -8.80
CA VAL A 101 1.08 -0.54 -10.20
C VAL A 101 0.02 -1.04 -11.19
N ARG A 102 -0.69 -2.13 -10.88
CA ARG A 102 -1.77 -2.68 -11.73
C ARG A 102 -3.05 -1.84 -11.70
N LEU A 103 -3.38 -1.20 -10.57
CA LEU A 103 -4.50 -0.26 -10.47
C LEU A 103 -4.30 0.96 -11.38
N GLY A 104 -3.05 1.34 -11.62
CA GLY A 104 -2.68 2.34 -12.60
C GLY A 104 -2.81 3.79 -12.13
N PRO A 105 -2.40 4.75 -13.01
CA PRO A 105 -2.26 6.15 -12.63
C PRO A 105 -3.59 6.85 -12.36
N ALA A 106 -4.69 6.40 -12.95
CA ALA A 106 -6.02 6.99 -12.71
C ALA A 106 -6.48 6.78 -11.27
N TRP A 107 -6.25 5.59 -10.71
CA TRP A 107 -6.56 5.29 -9.32
C TRP A 107 -5.61 6.02 -8.37
N VAL A 108 -4.31 6.00 -8.65
CA VAL A 108 -3.28 6.68 -7.82
C VAL A 108 -3.51 8.19 -7.78
N GLY A 109 -3.92 8.81 -8.91
CA GLY A 109 -4.24 10.24 -8.98
C GLY A 109 -5.44 10.67 -8.13
N GLY A 110 -6.31 9.74 -7.76
CA GLY A 110 -7.42 9.95 -6.83
C GLY A 110 -7.08 9.74 -5.36
N GLN A 111 -5.86 9.29 -5.06
CA GLN A 111 -5.38 9.00 -3.71
C GLN A 111 -4.30 9.99 -3.27
N GLN A 112 -4.13 10.10 -1.96
CA GLN A 112 -2.97 10.81 -1.41
C GLN A 112 -1.72 9.93 -1.54
N VAL A 113 -0.86 10.22 -2.50
CA VAL A 113 0.37 9.43 -2.79
C VAL A 113 1.25 9.26 -1.54
N GLY A 114 1.34 10.30 -0.70
CA GLY A 114 2.05 10.25 0.58
C GLY A 114 1.48 9.22 1.56
N GLU A 115 0.16 8.98 1.54
CA GLU A 115 -0.47 7.93 2.35
C GLU A 115 -0.03 6.54 1.90
N ILE A 116 -0.04 6.26 0.58
CA ILE A 116 0.39 4.98 0.02
C ILE A 116 1.88 4.72 0.34
N ALA A 117 2.73 5.74 0.21
CA ALA A 117 4.15 5.66 0.56
C ALA A 117 4.35 5.37 2.05
N THR A 118 3.60 6.04 2.92
CA THR A 118 3.64 5.83 4.38
C THR A 118 3.12 4.45 4.75
N LEU A 119 2.05 3.97 4.12
CA LEU A 119 1.52 2.61 4.33
C LEU A 119 2.52 1.53 3.91
N SER A 120 3.21 1.72 2.77
CA SER A 120 4.19 0.75 2.26
C SER A 120 5.46 0.66 3.09
N SER A 121 5.78 1.69 3.88
CA SER A 121 6.93 1.78 4.77
C SER A 121 6.52 1.62 6.24
N LYS A 122 6.22 2.72 6.92
CA LYS A 122 5.90 2.75 8.36
C LYS A 122 4.64 1.94 8.72
N GLY A 123 3.62 1.95 7.86
CA GLY A 123 2.39 1.18 8.09
C GLY A 123 2.64 -0.32 8.16
N LEU A 124 3.46 -0.86 7.27
CA LEU A 124 3.84 -2.27 7.30
C LEU A 124 4.82 -2.58 8.45
N ASP A 125 5.68 -1.64 8.84
CA ASP A 125 6.61 -1.83 9.97
C ASP A 125 5.86 -1.87 11.31
N ALA A 126 4.72 -1.17 11.44
CA ALA A 126 3.83 -1.26 12.58
C ALA A 126 3.21 -2.67 12.79
N LEU A 127 3.35 -3.58 11.83
CA LEU A 127 2.95 -4.99 11.98
C LEU A 127 3.93 -5.83 12.82
N ASP A 128 5.15 -5.36 13.08
CA ASP A 128 6.13 -6.12 13.88
C ASP A 128 5.61 -6.49 15.27
N PRO A 129 5.05 -5.57 16.09
CA PRO A 129 4.48 -5.91 17.39
C PRO A 129 3.33 -6.92 17.28
N TYR A 130 2.55 -6.86 16.21
CA TYR A 130 1.44 -7.79 16.01
C TYR A 130 1.91 -9.22 15.75
N PHE A 131 2.82 -9.43 14.79
CA PHE A 131 3.29 -10.77 14.44
C PHE A 131 4.34 -11.30 15.43
N ALA A 132 5.29 -10.46 15.85
CA ALA A 132 6.40 -10.92 16.69
C ALA A 132 6.02 -11.10 18.16
N ARG A 133 5.03 -10.33 18.67
CA ARG A 133 4.72 -10.35 20.11
C ARG A 133 3.27 -10.73 20.41
N PHE A 134 2.30 -10.07 19.76
CA PHE A 134 0.88 -10.26 20.11
C PHE A 134 0.36 -11.65 19.75
N LEU A 135 0.60 -12.14 18.53
CA LEU A 135 0.11 -13.45 18.08
C LEU A 135 0.67 -14.63 18.89
N PRO A 136 2.01 -14.74 19.15
CA PRO A 136 2.52 -15.78 20.03
C PRO A 136 1.97 -15.70 21.44
N GLN A 137 1.84 -14.48 21.96
CA GLN A 137 1.31 -14.26 23.30
C GLN A 137 -0.16 -14.67 23.41
N LEU A 138 -0.95 -14.49 22.35
CA LEU A 138 -2.35 -14.93 22.31
C LEU A 138 -2.45 -16.45 22.40
N VAL A 139 -1.53 -17.18 21.78
CA VAL A 139 -1.43 -18.64 21.89
C VAL A 139 -1.11 -19.06 23.32
N LEU A 140 -0.08 -18.45 23.93
CA LEU A 140 0.32 -18.73 25.30
C LEU A 140 -0.78 -18.35 26.30
N ALA A 141 -1.53 -17.30 26.05
CA ALA A 141 -2.66 -16.85 26.91
C ALA A 141 -3.82 -17.84 26.99
N VAL A 142 -3.88 -18.81 26.08
CA VAL A 142 -4.84 -19.91 26.12
C VAL A 142 -4.19 -21.18 26.68
N LEU A 143 -3.03 -21.54 26.14
CA LEU A 143 -2.37 -22.82 26.47
C LEU A 143 -1.89 -22.87 27.93
N VAL A 144 -1.20 -21.83 28.40
CA VAL A 144 -0.58 -21.84 29.74
C VAL A 144 -1.65 -21.85 30.85
N PRO A 145 -2.68 -20.96 30.87
CA PRO A 145 -3.68 -20.98 31.90
C PRO A 145 -4.46 -22.31 31.98
N VAL A 146 -4.83 -22.88 30.82
CA VAL A 146 -5.53 -24.17 30.77
C VAL A 146 -4.65 -25.29 31.31
N ALA A 147 -3.38 -25.37 30.92
CA ALA A 147 -2.45 -26.37 31.38
C ALA A 147 -2.15 -26.24 32.90
N VAL A 148 -1.99 -25.00 33.39
CA VAL A 148 -1.80 -24.72 34.82
C VAL A 148 -3.05 -25.11 35.58
N LEU A 149 -4.24 -24.74 35.12
CA LEU A 149 -5.50 -25.07 35.76
C LEU A 149 -5.69 -26.59 35.92
N VAL A 150 -5.44 -27.34 34.83
CA VAL A 150 -5.48 -28.82 34.87
C VAL A 150 -4.43 -29.38 35.84
N ARG A 151 -3.20 -28.87 35.82
CA ARG A 151 -2.13 -29.35 36.71
C ARG A 151 -2.41 -29.05 38.18
N VAL A 152 -2.97 -27.87 38.48
CA VAL A 152 -3.37 -27.47 39.85
C VAL A 152 -4.59 -28.28 40.30
N ALA A 153 -5.61 -28.50 39.45
CA ALA A 153 -6.79 -29.29 39.76
C ALA A 153 -6.46 -30.72 40.13
N LEU A 154 -5.44 -31.32 39.52
CA LEU A 154 -4.93 -32.65 39.86
C LEU A 154 -4.18 -32.68 41.20
N ALA A 155 -3.67 -31.55 41.67
CA ALA A 155 -2.94 -31.45 42.95
C ALA A 155 -3.83 -30.95 44.08
N ASP A 156 -4.66 -29.94 43.81
CA ASP A 156 -5.59 -29.32 44.75
C ASP A 156 -6.76 -28.65 44.01
N TRP A 157 -7.97 -29.24 44.14
CA TRP A 157 -9.13 -28.78 43.41
C TRP A 157 -9.70 -27.44 43.92
N ILE A 158 -9.48 -27.11 45.20
CA ILE A 158 -10.01 -25.86 45.80
C ILE A 158 -9.23 -24.66 45.26
N SER A 159 -7.89 -24.72 45.26
CA SER A 159 -7.06 -23.70 44.65
C SER A 159 -7.32 -23.57 43.15
N ALA A 160 -7.57 -24.69 42.44
CA ALA A 160 -7.97 -24.67 41.03
C ALA A 160 -9.30 -23.94 40.82
N LEU A 161 -10.28 -24.11 41.70
CA LEU A 161 -11.55 -23.41 41.64
C LEU A 161 -11.36 -21.89 41.80
N VAL A 162 -10.53 -21.46 42.76
CA VAL A 162 -10.22 -20.05 42.98
C VAL A 162 -9.58 -19.45 41.74
N ILE A 163 -8.60 -20.14 41.14
CA ILE A 163 -7.95 -19.70 39.87
C ILE A 163 -8.98 -19.66 38.73
N ALA A 164 -9.84 -20.68 38.58
CA ALA A 164 -10.84 -20.74 37.52
C ALA A 164 -11.89 -19.61 37.60
N VAL A 165 -12.27 -19.16 38.80
CA VAL A 165 -13.20 -18.05 38.99
C VAL A 165 -12.54 -16.70 38.75
N THR A 166 -11.28 -16.53 39.14
CA THR A 166 -10.56 -15.25 39.02
C THR A 166 -9.94 -15.04 37.64
N LEU A 167 -9.62 -16.12 36.91
CA LEU A 167 -8.95 -16.07 35.59
C LEU A 167 -9.77 -15.29 34.54
N PRO A 168 -11.10 -15.46 34.38
CA PRO A 168 -11.90 -14.73 33.41
C PRO A 168 -12.00 -13.23 33.68
N LEU A 169 -11.71 -12.78 34.90
CA LEU A 169 -11.78 -11.38 35.28
C LEU A 169 -10.78 -10.51 34.44
N ILE A 170 -9.59 -11.05 34.19
CA ILE A 170 -8.55 -10.34 33.41
C ILE A 170 -9.01 -10.06 31.97
N PRO A 171 -9.46 -11.05 31.16
CA PRO A 171 -9.94 -10.77 29.82
C PRO A 171 -11.20 -9.90 29.78
N VAL A 172 -12.11 -10.02 30.78
CA VAL A 172 -13.28 -9.13 30.87
C VAL A 172 -12.84 -7.68 31.02
N PHE A 173 -11.94 -7.37 31.95
CA PHE A 173 -11.40 -6.02 32.11
C PHE A 173 -10.61 -5.58 30.90
N ALA A 174 -9.82 -6.45 30.28
CA ALA A 174 -9.08 -6.13 29.06
C ALA A 174 -9.98 -5.71 27.90
N VAL A 175 -11.11 -6.42 27.71
CA VAL A 175 -12.11 -6.08 26.67
C VAL A 175 -12.81 -4.77 27.02
N LEU A 176 -13.23 -4.57 28.27
CA LEU A 176 -13.94 -3.37 28.69
C LEU A 176 -13.10 -2.10 28.45
N VAL A 177 -11.83 -2.13 28.83
CA VAL A 177 -10.88 -1.02 28.60
C VAL A 177 -10.54 -0.89 27.13
N GLY A 178 -10.39 -2.01 26.40
CA GLY A 178 -10.09 -2.02 24.97
C GLY A 178 -11.15 -1.33 24.11
N LEU A 179 -12.44 -1.48 24.46
CA LEU A 179 -13.53 -0.82 23.75
C LEU A 179 -13.46 0.71 23.84
N GLN A 180 -13.05 1.25 24.98
CA GLN A 180 -12.91 2.71 25.16
C GLN A 180 -11.68 3.27 24.43
N THR A 181 -10.64 2.48 24.23
CA THR A 181 -9.38 2.94 23.64
C THR A 181 -9.48 3.10 22.13
N ARG A 182 -10.28 2.31 21.45
CA ARG A 182 -10.37 2.26 19.98
C ARG A 182 -10.67 3.61 19.33
N ALA A 183 -11.73 4.28 19.78
CA ALA A 183 -12.13 5.58 19.20
C ALA A 183 -11.05 6.66 19.38
N ARG A 184 -10.28 6.59 20.47
CA ARG A 184 -9.19 7.55 20.77
C ARG A 184 -7.95 7.30 19.92
N THR A 185 -7.58 6.03 19.70
CA THR A 185 -6.45 5.68 18.82
C THR A 185 -6.73 6.08 17.37
N GLU A 186 -7.96 5.88 16.88
CA GLU A 186 -8.36 6.30 15.54
C GLU A 186 -8.28 7.83 15.38
N ARG A 187 -8.73 8.58 16.38
CA ARG A 187 -8.60 10.05 16.40
C ARG A 187 -7.14 10.51 16.41
N GLN A 188 -6.27 9.85 17.16
CA GLN A 188 -4.82 10.13 17.17
C GLN A 188 -4.20 9.95 15.79
N TRP A 189 -4.55 8.89 15.08
CA TRP A 189 -4.10 8.64 13.70
C TRP A 189 -4.59 9.71 12.72
N GLN A 190 -5.86 10.11 12.81
CA GLN A 190 -6.38 11.19 11.96
C GLN A 190 -5.64 12.51 12.17
N LEU A 191 -5.30 12.84 13.42
CA LEU A 191 -4.52 14.03 13.73
C LEU A 191 -3.08 13.94 13.20
N LEU A 192 -2.45 12.77 13.30
CA LEU A 192 -1.11 12.55 12.74
C LEU A 192 -1.10 12.67 11.20
N ALA A 193 -2.08 12.10 10.53
CA ALA A 193 -2.23 12.22 9.08
C ALA A 193 -2.45 13.68 8.64
N ARG A 194 -3.30 14.43 9.38
CA ARG A 194 -3.52 15.86 9.13
C ARG A 194 -2.23 16.68 9.33
N LEU A 195 -1.45 16.38 10.38
CA LEU A 195 -0.18 17.07 10.64
C LEU A 195 0.80 16.85 9.48
N GLY A 196 0.95 15.62 9.00
CA GLY A 196 1.82 15.30 7.88
C GLY A 196 1.40 15.97 6.57
N GLY A 197 0.10 15.92 6.24
CA GLY A 197 -0.46 16.59 5.05
C GLY A 197 -0.29 18.10 5.10
N HIS A 198 -0.69 18.72 6.22
CA HIS A 198 -0.57 20.17 6.38
C HIS A 198 0.88 20.67 6.39
N PHE A 199 1.79 19.93 7.00
CA PHE A 199 3.22 20.27 6.96
C PHE A 199 3.77 20.27 5.54
N LEU A 200 3.41 19.27 4.73
CA LEU A 200 3.82 19.20 3.33
C LEU A 200 3.28 20.38 2.53
N ASP A 201 1.98 20.70 2.69
CA ASP A 201 1.33 21.84 2.02
C ASP A 201 2.04 23.17 2.37
N VAL A 202 2.41 23.35 3.64
CA VAL A 202 3.14 24.54 4.10
C VAL A 202 4.54 24.62 3.48
N VAL A 203 5.26 23.50 3.38
CA VAL A 203 6.60 23.46 2.77
C VAL A 203 6.51 23.71 1.26
N GLU A 204 5.58 23.09 0.55
CA GLU A 204 5.37 23.33 -0.88
C GLU A 204 4.89 24.77 -1.16
N GLY A 205 4.01 25.29 -0.31
CA GLY A 205 3.49 26.66 -0.38
C GLY A 205 4.38 27.75 0.23
N LEU A 206 5.57 27.39 0.77
CA LEU A 206 6.43 28.33 1.50
C LEU A 206 6.80 29.62 0.72
N PRO A 207 7.10 29.57 -0.59
CA PRO A 207 7.33 30.79 -1.36
C PRO A 207 6.13 31.74 -1.34
N THR A 208 4.92 31.20 -1.52
CA THR A 208 3.67 31.96 -1.46
C THR A 208 3.43 32.55 -0.07
N LEU A 209 3.61 31.75 0.97
CA LEU A 209 3.43 32.18 2.35
C LEU A 209 4.41 33.30 2.74
N LYS A 210 5.67 33.21 2.30
CA LYS A 210 6.67 34.27 2.52
C LYS A 210 6.30 35.54 1.77
N LEU A 211 5.87 35.43 0.51
CA LEU A 211 5.46 36.59 -0.29
C LEU A 211 4.29 37.36 0.36
N PHE A 212 3.33 36.64 0.92
CA PHE A 212 2.17 37.24 1.58
C PHE A 212 2.35 37.49 3.09
N GLY A 213 3.53 37.29 3.65
CA GLY A 213 3.82 37.51 5.06
C GLY A 213 3.07 36.60 6.03
N ARG A 214 2.61 35.42 5.56
CA ARG A 214 1.78 34.48 6.33
C ARG A 214 2.55 33.29 6.91
N ALA A 215 3.87 33.24 6.78
CA ALA A 215 4.68 32.11 7.25
C ALA A 215 4.59 31.92 8.78
N GLU A 216 4.61 33.00 9.57
CA GLU A 216 4.48 32.94 11.02
C GLU A 216 3.10 32.46 11.47
N ALA A 217 2.03 32.92 10.81
CA ALA A 217 0.67 32.46 11.09
C ALA A 217 0.51 30.94 10.83
N GLN A 218 1.22 30.38 9.84
CA GLN A 218 1.22 28.94 9.60
C GLN A 218 2.01 28.15 10.65
N ALA A 219 3.06 28.75 11.24
CA ALA A 219 3.76 28.15 12.37
C ALA A 219 2.84 27.98 13.60
N ASP A 220 1.93 28.94 13.83
CA ASP A 220 0.94 28.84 14.90
C ASP A 220 -0.08 27.73 14.62
N VAL A 221 -0.58 27.61 13.40
CA VAL A 221 -1.49 26.51 13.00
C VAL A 221 -0.82 25.15 13.19
N ILE A 222 0.46 25.00 12.78
CA ILE A 222 1.22 23.76 13.00
C ILE A 222 1.36 23.47 14.50
N ARG A 223 1.60 24.49 15.32
CA ARG A 223 1.68 24.36 16.78
C ARG A 223 0.35 23.86 17.36
N ASP A 224 -0.77 24.45 16.96
CA ASP A 224 -2.10 24.05 17.43
C ASP A 224 -2.42 22.58 17.07
N VAL A 225 -2.14 22.16 15.83
CA VAL A 225 -2.32 20.77 15.39
C VAL A 225 -1.40 19.82 16.15
N THR A 226 -0.15 20.23 16.40
CA THR A 226 0.82 19.47 17.19
C THR A 226 0.37 19.31 18.64
N ASP A 227 -0.15 20.35 19.26
CA ASP A 227 -0.68 20.33 20.62
C ASP A 227 -1.96 19.48 20.72
N ALA A 228 -2.82 19.53 19.73
CA ALA A 228 -3.98 18.64 19.64
C ALA A 228 -3.55 17.17 19.54
N HIS A 229 -2.54 16.86 18.70
CA HIS A 229 -1.97 15.52 18.59
C HIS A 229 -1.33 15.07 19.92
N ARG A 230 -0.52 15.92 20.55
CA ARG A 230 0.08 15.67 21.88
C ARG A 230 -0.98 15.35 22.92
N SER A 231 -2.05 16.13 22.98
CA SER A 231 -3.16 15.94 23.92
C SER A 231 -3.89 14.63 23.69
N ALA A 232 -4.14 14.26 22.42
CA ALA A 232 -4.74 12.99 22.05
C ALA A 232 -3.83 11.81 22.42
N THR A 233 -2.53 11.91 22.17
CA THR A 233 -1.54 10.90 22.53
C THR A 233 -1.47 10.72 24.05
N MET A 234 -1.42 11.80 24.83
CA MET A 234 -1.42 11.72 26.29
C MET A 234 -2.70 11.10 26.84
N ALA A 235 -3.87 11.37 26.24
CA ALA A 235 -5.13 10.74 26.62
C ALA A 235 -5.12 9.24 26.33
N THR A 236 -4.57 8.80 25.21
CA THR A 236 -4.41 7.37 24.87
C THR A 236 -3.44 6.69 25.83
N LEU A 237 -2.29 7.31 26.12
CA LEU A 237 -1.31 6.78 27.08
C LEU A 237 -1.88 6.62 28.49
N ARG A 238 -2.65 7.61 28.99
CA ARG A 238 -3.31 7.50 30.31
C ARG A 238 -4.20 6.28 30.40
N ILE A 239 -4.98 5.98 29.36
CA ILE A 239 -5.83 4.79 29.34
C ILE A 239 -4.99 3.51 29.25
N ALA A 240 -3.94 3.49 28.43
CA ALA A 240 -3.04 2.35 28.33
C ALA A 240 -2.38 2.03 29.68
N PHE A 241 -1.87 3.04 30.40
CA PHE A 241 -1.31 2.86 31.74
C PHE A 241 -2.35 2.44 32.78
N LEU A 242 -3.55 3.04 32.74
CA LEU A 242 -4.64 2.62 33.64
C LEU A 242 -5.06 1.19 33.38
N SER A 243 -5.14 0.77 32.11
CA SER A 243 -5.40 -0.60 31.72
C SER A 243 -4.35 -1.56 32.28
N ALA A 244 -3.06 -1.24 32.07
CA ALA A 244 -1.98 -2.05 32.59
C ALA A 244 -2.03 -2.15 34.13
N LEU A 245 -2.31 -1.06 34.83
CA LEU A 245 -2.45 -1.04 36.28
C LEU A 245 -3.61 -1.94 36.76
N VAL A 246 -4.77 -1.85 36.12
CA VAL A 246 -5.94 -2.67 36.48
C VAL A 246 -5.66 -4.16 36.27
N LEU A 247 -5.03 -4.52 35.16
CA LEU A 247 -4.67 -5.91 34.87
C LEU A 247 -3.60 -6.44 35.84
N GLU A 248 -2.59 -5.62 36.19
CA GLU A 248 -1.56 -5.94 37.19
C GLU A 248 -2.16 -6.16 38.55
N LEU A 249 -2.99 -5.21 39.00
CA LEU A 249 -3.66 -5.29 40.32
C LEU A 249 -4.60 -6.50 40.41
N SER A 250 -5.35 -6.79 39.34
CA SER A 250 -6.24 -7.95 39.29
C SER A 250 -5.46 -9.27 39.40
N ALA A 251 -4.34 -9.40 38.67
CA ALA A 251 -3.50 -10.59 38.75
C ALA A 251 -2.80 -10.74 40.11
N ALA A 252 -2.30 -9.63 40.68
CA ALA A 252 -1.68 -9.63 42.01
C ALA A 252 -2.70 -10.00 43.11
N LEU A 253 -3.91 -9.44 43.07
CA LEU A 253 -4.95 -9.74 44.01
C LEU A 253 -5.42 -11.21 43.91
N ALA A 254 -5.60 -11.72 42.70
CA ALA A 254 -5.94 -13.12 42.47
C ALA A 254 -4.83 -14.07 43.00
N THR A 255 -3.57 -13.73 42.74
CA THR A 255 -2.43 -14.50 43.28
C THR A 255 -2.39 -14.46 44.82
N ALA A 256 -2.63 -13.29 45.43
CA ALA A 256 -2.68 -13.13 46.88
C ALA A 256 -3.83 -13.94 47.49
N LEU A 257 -5.00 -13.97 46.86
CA LEU A 257 -6.15 -14.76 47.32
C LEU A 257 -5.80 -16.25 47.35
N VAL A 258 -5.21 -16.80 46.32
CA VAL A 258 -4.74 -18.21 46.27
C VAL A 258 -3.66 -18.45 47.32
N ALA A 259 -2.72 -17.50 47.50
CA ALA A 259 -1.67 -17.66 48.51
C ALA A 259 -2.21 -17.70 49.94
N VAL A 260 -3.18 -16.87 50.27
CA VAL A 260 -3.84 -16.87 51.58
C VAL A 260 -4.63 -18.17 51.78
N GLU A 261 -5.43 -18.60 50.81
CA GLU A 261 -6.21 -19.82 50.84
C GLU A 261 -5.34 -21.06 51.10
N ILE A 262 -4.32 -21.26 50.22
CA ILE A 262 -3.44 -22.43 50.33
C ILE A 262 -2.55 -22.38 51.59
N GLY A 263 -2.14 -21.17 52.02
CA GLY A 263 -1.34 -20.94 53.20
C GLY A 263 -2.09 -21.33 54.49
N LEU A 264 -3.37 -20.91 54.64
CA LEU A 264 -4.20 -21.27 55.75
C LEU A 264 -4.44 -22.79 55.83
N ARG A 265 -4.67 -23.45 54.71
CA ARG A 265 -4.83 -24.90 54.62
C ARG A 265 -3.57 -25.68 54.90
N LEU A 266 -2.41 -25.13 54.51
CA LEU A 266 -1.11 -25.69 54.85
C LEU A 266 -0.88 -25.64 56.36
N LEU A 267 -1.17 -24.53 57.02
CA LEU A 267 -1.10 -24.39 58.48
C LEU A 267 -2.04 -25.33 59.22
N ALA A 268 -3.25 -25.57 58.66
CA ALA A 268 -4.20 -26.53 59.17
C ALA A 268 -3.85 -27.99 58.88
N GLY A 269 -2.76 -28.28 58.17
CA GLY A 269 -2.31 -29.64 57.84
C GLY A 269 -3.12 -30.35 56.74
N HIS A 270 -4.00 -29.63 56.04
CA HIS A 270 -4.86 -30.21 54.99
C HIS A 270 -4.17 -30.41 53.63
N VAL A 271 -3.01 -29.80 53.43
CA VAL A 271 -2.27 -29.83 52.17
C VAL A 271 -0.78 -30.08 52.46
N SER A 272 -0.10 -30.86 51.59
CA SER A 272 1.33 -31.07 51.72
C SER A 272 2.10 -29.81 51.37
N TYR A 273 3.28 -29.64 51.99
CA TYR A 273 4.19 -28.51 51.68
C TYR A 273 4.59 -28.45 50.21
N GLN A 274 4.83 -29.59 49.57
CA GLN A 274 5.13 -29.68 48.16
C GLN A 274 3.98 -29.21 47.27
N THR A 275 2.74 -29.60 47.59
CA THR A 275 1.54 -29.15 46.86
C THR A 275 1.31 -27.66 47.03
N ALA A 276 1.48 -27.12 48.23
CA ALA A 276 1.34 -25.71 48.49
C ALA A 276 2.36 -24.88 47.69
N LEU A 277 3.63 -25.31 47.66
CA LEU A 277 4.67 -24.68 46.84
C LEU A 277 4.36 -24.76 45.35
N LEU A 278 3.90 -25.93 44.86
CA LEU A 278 3.52 -26.09 43.45
C LEU A 278 2.43 -25.11 43.02
N VAL A 279 1.37 -25.00 43.83
CA VAL A 279 0.24 -24.09 43.59
C VAL A 279 0.72 -22.64 43.58
N LEU A 280 1.52 -22.23 44.58
CA LEU A 280 2.06 -20.88 44.71
C LEU A 280 2.95 -20.51 43.52
N LEU A 281 3.76 -21.44 43.01
CA LEU A 281 4.66 -21.21 41.86
C LEU A 281 3.90 -21.14 40.52
N LEU A 282 2.82 -21.96 40.38
CA LEU A 282 2.05 -22.00 39.12
C LEU A 282 1.01 -20.89 39.03
N THR A 283 0.51 -20.36 40.14
CA THR A 283 -0.55 -19.35 40.15
C THR A 283 -0.16 -18.09 39.34
N PRO A 284 1.01 -17.44 39.54
CA PRO A 284 1.41 -16.31 38.74
C PRO A 284 1.58 -16.65 37.24
N GLU A 285 2.07 -17.86 36.94
CA GLU A 285 2.24 -18.31 35.55
C GLU A 285 0.90 -18.44 34.79
N ALA A 286 -0.21 -18.69 35.49
CA ALA A 286 -1.56 -18.72 34.89
C ALA A 286 -2.02 -17.32 34.45
N TYR A 287 -1.68 -16.26 35.19
CA TYR A 287 -2.15 -14.90 34.88
C TYR A 287 -1.22 -14.12 33.95
N LEU A 288 0.10 -14.42 33.99
CA LEU A 288 1.14 -13.69 33.27
C LEU A 288 0.88 -13.59 31.74
N PRO A 289 0.53 -14.68 31.03
CA PRO A 289 0.25 -14.60 29.59
C PRO A 289 -0.96 -13.75 29.25
N LEU A 290 -2.03 -13.82 30.04
CA LEU A 290 -3.24 -13.02 29.85
C LEU A 290 -2.97 -11.54 30.01
N ARG A 291 -2.19 -11.17 31.05
CA ARG A 291 -1.76 -9.80 31.28
C ARG A 291 -0.91 -9.28 30.12
N ALA A 292 0.05 -10.10 29.65
CA ALA A 292 0.93 -9.76 28.54
C ALA A 292 0.15 -9.52 27.22
N VAL A 293 -0.92 -10.28 26.95
CA VAL A 293 -1.80 -9.98 25.80
C VAL A 293 -2.40 -8.59 25.93
N GLY A 294 -2.89 -8.20 27.13
CA GLY A 294 -3.45 -6.87 27.36
C GLY A 294 -2.47 -5.74 27.05
N THR A 295 -1.22 -5.86 27.49
CA THR A 295 -0.18 -4.86 27.21
C THR A 295 0.25 -4.82 25.74
N GLN A 296 0.36 -5.97 25.08
CA GLN A 296 0.73 -6.05 23.67
C GLN A 296 -0.40 -5.66 22.73
N PHE A 297 -1.65 -5.72 23.18
CA PHE A 297 -2.81 -5.36 22.37
C PHE A 297 -2.74 -3.92 21.87
N HIS A 298 -2.41 -2.96 22.73
CA HIS A 298 -2.32 -1.55 22.36
C HIS A 298 -1.22 -1.29 21.32
N ALA A 299 -0.05 -1.90 21.51
CA ALA A 299 1.07 -1.77 20.57
C ALA A 299 0.77 -2.41 19.20
N SER A 300 -0.07 -3.45 19.15
CA SER A 300 -0.41 -4.16 17.93
C SER A 300 -1.57 -3.53 17.14
N MET A 301 -2.44 -2.75 17.80
CA MET A 301 -3.61 -2.12 17.15
C MET A 301 -3.23 -1.16 16.03
N GLU A 302 -2.10 -0.48 16.15
CA GLU A 302 -1.56 0.37 15.09
C GLU A 302 -1.29 -0.45 13.82
N GLY A 303 -0.58 -1.56 13.97
CA GLY A 303 -0.30 -2.47 12.86
C GLY A 303 -1.56 -3.08 12.25
N VAL A 304 -2.53 -3.49 13.06
CA VAL A 304 -3.81 -4.04 12.59
C VAL A 304 -4.58 -3.00 11.76
N THR A 305 -4.58 -1.74 12.18
CA THR A 305 -5.25 -0.66 11.44
C THR A 305 -4.56 -0.40 10.10
N ALA A 306 -3.23 -0.31 10.08
CA ALA A 306 -2.46 -0.17 8.85
C ALA A 306 -2.66 -1.37 7.90
N ALA A 307 -2.67 -2.59 8.45
CA ALA A 307 -2.93 -3.80 7.68
C ALA A 307 -4.34 -3.82 7.07
N GLY A 308 -5.35 -3.35 7.81
CA GLY A 308 -6.70 -3.20 7.29
C GLY A 308 -6.73 -2.33 6.04
N ARG A 309 -6.07 -1.16 6.06
CA ARG A 309 -5.95 -0.28 4.89
C ARG A 309 -5.18 -0.92 3.73
N VAL A 310 -4.11 -1.66 4.02
CA VAL A 310 -3.39 -2.43 2.98
C VAL A 310 -4.30 -3.47 2.35
N CYS A 311 -5.09 -4.20 3.15
CA CYS A 311 -6.07 -5.16 2.64
C CYS A 311 -7.16 -4.47 1.81
N ASP A 312 -7.66 -3.31 2.23
CA ASP A 312 -8.67 -2.55 1.48
C ASP A 312 -8.14 -2.13 0.09
N ILE A 313 -6.86 -1.73 0.00
CA ILE A 313 -6.21 -1.47 -1.29
C ILE A 313 -6.09 -2.76 -2.11
N LEU A 314 -5.67 -3.87 -1.50
CA LEU A 314 -5.53 -5.17 -2.18
C LEU A 314 -6.87 -5.77 -2.62
N ASP A 315 -7.96 -5.45 -1.94
CA ASP A 315 -9.32 -5.85 -2.27
C ASP A 315 -9.95 -4.93 -3.34
N THR A 316 -9.33 -3.77 -3.67
CA THR A 316 -9.81 -2.88 -4.73
C THR A 316 -9.77 -3.64 -6.06
N PRO A 317 -10.91 -3.77 -6.75
CA PRO A 317 -10.94 -4.48 -8.03
C PRO A 317 -10.08 -3.76 -9.06
N LEU A 318 -9.33 -4.51 -9.84
CA LEU A 318 -8.64 -3.97 -11.00
C LEU A 318 -9.70 -3.53 -12.02
N ALA A 319 -9.46 -2.39 -12.70
CA ALA A 319 -10.38 -1.91 -13.72
C ALA A 319 -10.73 -3.03 -14.70
N GLU A 320 -12.01 -3.19 -15.01
CA GLU A 320 -12.49 -4.14 -16.02
C GLU A 320 -11.75 -3.86 -17.33
N GLY A 321 -11.15 -4.89 -17.92
CA GLY A 321 -10.27 -4.76 -19.10
C GLY A 321 -8.78 -4.99 -18.80
N THR A 322 -8.38 -5.22 -17.56
CA THR A 322 -7.10 -5.89 -17.31
C THR A 322 -7.28 -7.36 -17.63
N PRO A 323 -6.60 -7.95 -18.62
CA PRO A 323 -6.78 -9.35 -18.95
C PRO A 323 -6.49 -10.19 -17.71
N THR A 324 -7.51 -10.73 -17.10
CA THR A 324 -7.34 -11.88 -16.22
C THR A 324 -7.07 -13.04 -17.20
N PRO A 325 -5.94 -13.76 -17.07
CA PRO A 325 -5.72 -14.92 -17.93
C PRO A 325 -6.94 -15.83 -17.81
N SER A 326 -7.69 -15.98 -18.89
CA SER A 326 -8.87 -16.85 -18.96
C SER A 326 -8.38 -18.30 -18.98
N GLY A 327 -7.94 -18.80 -17.82
CA GLY A 327 -7.41 -20.15 -17.62
C GLY A 327 -5.90 -20.19 -17.33
N PRO A 328 -5.44 -21.21 -16.60
CA PRO A 328 -4.02 -21.41 -16.32
C PRO A 328 -3.30 -21.74 -17.64
N GLY A 329 -2.56 -20.76 -18.21
CA GLY A 329 -1.71 -20.95 -19.37
C GLY A 329 -2.07 -20.20 -20.66
N ALA A 330 -3.21 -19.50 -20.75
CA ALA A 330 -3.53 -18.71 -21.93
C ALA A 330 -2.81 -17.35 -21.89
N ALA A 331 -1.83 -17.13 -22.76
CA ALA A 331 -1.27 -15.82 -22.98
C ALA A 331 -2.35 -14.90 -23.61
N PRO A 332 -2.46 -13.63 -23.16
CA PRO A 332 -3.37 -12.67 -23.78
C PRO A 332 -3.00 -12.50 -25.28
N PRO A 333 -3.98 -12.29 -26.16
CA PRO A 333 -3.70 -12.13 -27.59
C PRO A 333 -2.78 -10.93 -27.84
N VAL A 334 -1.88 -11.09 -28.81
CA VAL A 334 -1.00 -10.01 -29.26
C VAL A 334 -1.87 -8.94 -29.92
N PRO A 335 -1.68 -7.64 -29.61
CA PRO A 335 -2.45 -6.58 -30.25
C PRO A 335 -2.13 -6.50 -31.74
N PRO A 336 -3.10 -6.11 -32.59
CA PRO A 336 -2.87 -5.82 -34.00
C PRO A 336 -1.83 -4.71 -34.19
N ASP A 337 -1.12 -4.71 -35.34
CA ASP A 337 -0.09 -3.68 -35.64
C ASP A 337 -0.74 -2.36 -36.05
N LEU A 338 -0.59 -1.33 -35.23
CA LEU A 338 -1.15 0.00 -35.46
C LEU A 338 -0.54 0.74 -36.68
N ARG A 339 0.48 0.18 -37.33
CA ARG A 339 0.97 0.71 -38.62
C ARG A 339 -0.02 0.49 -39.76
N HIS A 340 -0.89 -0.53 -39.62
CA HIS A 340 -1.79 -0.98 -40.69
C HIS A 340 -3.25 -1.04 -40.27
N GLU A 341 -3.55 -0.86 -38.98
CA GLU A 341 -4.86 -1.08 -38.39
C GLU A 341 -5.48 0.24 -37.92
N THR A 342 -6.81 0.33 -38.09
CA THR A 342 -7.62 1.49 -37.69
C THR A 342 -8.12 1.29 -36.26
N ILE A 343 -7.97 2.33 -35.42
CA ILE A 343 -8.54 2.37 -34.08
C ILE A 343 -9.95 3.00 -34.18
N THR A 344 -10.97 2.32 -33.64
CA THR A 344 -12.35 2.80 -33.63
C THR A 344 -12.86 2.88 -32.20
N LEU A 345 -13.29 4.06 -31.81
CA LEU A 345 -14.03 4.31 -30.59
C LEU A 345 -15.53 4.21 -30.90
N ASN A 346 -16.27 3.36 -30.19
CA ASN A 346 -17.69 3.12 -30.39
C ASN A 346 -18.47 3.53 -29.14
N ALA A 347 -19.13 4.68 -29.18
CA ALA A 347 -19.97 5.24 -28.11
C ALA A 347 -19.30 5.18 -26.73
N VAL A 348 -18.04 5.61 -26.65
CA VAL A 348 -17.21 5.49 -25.46
C VAL A 348 -17.56 6.57 -24.46
N SER A 349 -17.93 6.16 -23.23
CA SER A 349 -18.16 7.02 -22.08
C SER A 349 -17.13 6.74 -20.99
N LEU A 350 -16.64 7.79 -20.30
CA LEU A 350 -15.71 7.70 -19.19
C LEU A 350 -16.15 8.61 -18.06
N ALA A 351 -16.35 8.04 -16.87
CA ALA A 351 -16.65 8.77 -15.64
C ALA A 351 -15.55 8.55 -14.59
N TYR A 352 -15.19 9.59 -13.86
CA TYR A 352 -14.30 9.50 -12.70
C TYR A 352 -15.12 9.60 -11.41
N PRO A 353 -14.86 8.78 -10.39
CA PRO A 353 -15.65 8.71 -9.16
C PRO A 353 -15.85 10.06 -8.43
N ALA A 354 -14.88 10.98 -8.57
CA ALA A 354 -14.92 12.30 -7.92
C ALA A 354 -15.65 13.37 -8.72
N ARG A 355 -16.17 13.08 -9.92
CA ARG A 355 -16.84 14.04 -10.79
C ARG A 355 -18.31 13.69 -10.97
N GLN A 356 -19.18 14.70 -10.89
CA GLN A 356 -20.62 14.52 -11.12
C GLN A 356 -20.97 14.32 -12.61
N ARG A 357 -20.10 14.76 -13.53
CA ARG A 357 -20.29 14.62 -14.98
C ARG A 357 -19.27 13.67 -15.58
N ALA A 358 -19.71 12.92 -16.58
CA ALA A 358 -18.81 12.11 -17.37
C ALA A 358 -17.71 12.97 -18.02
N ALA A 359 -16.48 12.46 -18.01
CA ALA A 359 -15.35 13.11 -18.67
C ALA A 359 -15.40 12.94 -20.19
N LEU A 360 -15.99 11.84 -20.65
CA LEU A 360 -16.36 11.57 -22.04
C LEU A 360 -17.76 10.96 -22.04
N ASP A 361 -18.60 11.37 -23.01
CA ASP A 361 -19.99 10.99 -23.11
C ASP A 361 -20.31 10.55 -24.55
N HIS A 362 -20.44 9.23 -24.77
CA HIS A 362 -20.77 8.57 -26.04
C HIS A 362 -19.90 9.02 -27.23
N VAL A 363 -18.59 9.19 -27.01
CA VAL A 363 -17.66 9.61 -28.06
C VAL A 363 -17.45 8.48 -29.06
N SER A 364 -17.72 8.76 -30.34
CA SER A 364 -17.47 7.83 -31.45
C SER A 364 -16.58 8.49 -32.49
N CYS A 365 -15.42 7.88 -32.75
CA CYS A 365 -14.50 8.33 -33.81
C CYS A 365 -13.59 7.22 -34.29
N THR A 366 -13.02 7.40 -35.46
CA THR A 366 -12.01 6.50 -36.07
C THR A 366 -10.69 7.22 -36.22
N ILE A 367 -9.59 6.51 -36.01
CA ILE A 367 -8.22 6.97 -36.19
C ILE A 367 -7.55 6.02 -37.18
N ARG A 368 -7.24 6.51 -38.39
CA ARG A 368 -6.64 5.69 -39.45
C ARG A 368 -5.12 5.68 -39.36
N PRO A 369 -4.46 4.63 -39.85
CA PRO A 369 -2.99 4.59 -39.94
C PRO A 369 -2.43 5.79 -40.69
N GLY A 370 -1.39 6.43 -40.12
CA GLY A 370 -0.74 7.60 -40.72
C GLY A 370 -1.54 8.91 -40.60
N GLU A 371 -2.76 8.89 -40.06
CA GLU A 371 -3.59 10.09 -39.88
C GLU A 371 -3.02 10.97 -38.75
N ARG A 372 -3.04 12.29 -38.97
CA ARG A 372 -2.60 13.29 -37.98
C ARG A 372 -3.82 14.11 -37.54
N ILE A 373 -4.24 13.88 -36.31
CA ILE A 373 -5.48 14.46 -35.75
C ILE A 373 -5.13 15.49 -34.70
N ALA A 374 -5.67 16.70 -34.84
CA ALA A 374 -5.69 17.70 -33.77
C ALA A 374 -6.91 17.47 -32.89
N VAL A 375 -6.72 17.36 -31.58
CA VAL A 375 -7.80 17.30 -30.59
C VAL A 375 -7.87 18.63 -29.89
N THR A 376 -8.95 19.39 -30.16
CA THR A 376 -9.17 20.73 -29.62
C THR A 376 -10.36 20.79 -28.66
N GLY A 377 -10.52 21.91 -27.96
CA GLY A 377 -11.63 22.14 -27.04
C GLY A 377 -11.21 22.89 -25.77
N PRO A 378 -12.18 23.41 -24.99
CA PRO A 378 -11.89 24.13 -23.76
C PRO A 378 -11.20 23.25 -22.71
N SER A 379 -10.66 23.89 -21.65
CA SER A 379 -10.10 23.15 -20.52
C SER A 379 -11.19 22.32 -19.85
N GLY A 380 -10.89 21.06 -19.52
CA GLY A 380 -11.87 20.14 -18.95
C GLY A 380 -12.81 19.46 -19.94
N ALA A 381 -12.69 19.70 -21.24
CA ALA A 381 -13.54 19.10 -22.29
C ALA A 381 -13.37 17.57 -22.48
N GLY A 382 -12.41 16.94 -21.82
CA GLY A 382 -12.18 15.50 -21.92
C GLY A 382 -10.98 15.07 -22.79
N LYS A 383 -10.18 16.02 -23.29
CA LYS A 383 -9.03 15.75 -24.19
C LYS A 383 -8.01 14.78 -23.59
N SER A 384 -7.52 15.05 -22.39
CA SER A 384 -6.57 14.17 -21.70
C SER A 384 -7.22 12.83 -21.28
N SER A 385 -8.54 12.81 -21.08
CA SER A 385 -9.32 11.59 -20.82
C SER A 385 -9.37 10.68 -22.04
N LEU A 386 -9.44 11.24 -23.25
CA LEU A 386 -9.34 10.50 -24.51
C LEU A 386 -7.97 9.83 -24.64
N LEU A 387 -6.89 10.57 -24.34
CA LEU A 387 -5.53 9.98 -24.33
C LEU A 387 -5.38 8.89 -23.25
N ALA A 388 -5.97 9.09 -22.06
CA ALA A 388 -5.94 8.11 -20.97
C ALA A 388 -6.61 6.78 -21.36
N LEU A 389 -7.70 6.82 -22.15
CA LEU A 389 -8.35 5.63 -22.68
C LEU A 389 -7.45 4.88 -23.68
N LEU A 390 -6.84 5.60 -24.63
CA LEU A 390 -5.93 5.01 -25.61
C LEU A 390 -4.67 4.42 -24.96
N LEU A 391 -4.15 5.06 -23.89
CA LEU A 391 -3.06 4.54 -23.06
C LEU A 391 -3.49 3.40 -22.15
N ARG A 392 -4.81 3.12 -22.08
CA ARG A 392 -5.40 2.19 -21.11
C ARG A 392 -4.97 2.52 -19.67
N PHE A 393 -4.92 3.81 -19.34
CA PHE A 393 -4.80 4.29 -17.95
C PHE A 393 -6.16 4.33 -17.26
N ALA A 394 -7.24 4.41 -18.06
CA ALA A 394 -8.62 4.28 -17.63
C ALA A 394 -9.34 3.29 -18.57
N ALA A 395 -10.36 2.62 -18.05
CA ALA A 395 -11.27 1.79 -18.83
C ALA A 395 -12.54 2.57 -19.15
N PRO A 396 -13.17 2.38 -20.32
CA PRO A 396 -14.47 2.98 -20.61
C PRO A 396 -15.53 2.42 -19.66
N ALA A 397 -16.44 3.29 -19.19
CA ALA A 397 -17.61 2.88 -18.41
C ALA A 397 -18.68 2.28 -19.32
N GLU A 398 -18.78 2.82 -20.54
CA GLU A 398 -19.68 2.33 -21.59
C GLU A 398 -18.98 2.41 -22.94
N GLY A 399 -19.43 1.61 -23.91
CA GLY A 399 -18.82 1.49 -25.22
C GLY A 399 -17.56 0.65 -25.23
N ARG A 400 -16.81 0.68 -26.33
CA ARG A 400 -15.58 -0.10 -26.52
C ARG A 400 -14.64 0.57 -27.52
N ILE A 401 -13.38 0.23 -27.42
CA ILE A 401 -12.33 0.67 -28.35
C ILE A 401 -11.81 -0.56 -29.08
N THR A 402 -11.95 -0.58 -30.39
CA THR A 402 -11.57 -1.72 -31.21
C THR A 402 -10.50 -1.34 -32.22
N VAL A 403 -9.72 -2.33 -32.62
CA VAL A 403 -8.70 -2.21 -33.67
C VAL A 403 -9.03 -3.22 -34.77
N SER A 404 -9.09 -2.75 -36.01
CA SER A 404 -9.41 -3.58 -37.17
C SER A 404 -8.74 -3.07 -38.43
N ARG A 405 -8.55 -3.97 -39.41
CA ARG A 405 -8.07 -3.61 -40.74
C ARG A 405 -9.15 -2.84 -41.50
N GLU A 406 -8.78 -1.81 -42.24
CA GLU A 406 -9.68 -1.02 -43.07
C GLU A 406 -10.37 -1.92 -44.13
N GLY A 407 -11.70 -1.96 -44.17
CA GLY A 407 -12.50 -2.75 -45.11
C GLY A 407 -12.95 -4.14 -44.62
N GLY A 408 -12.55 -4.59 -43.46
CA GLY A 408 -13.05 -5.82 -42.83
C GLY A 408 -14.35 -5.57 -42.06
N GLY A 409 -15.49 -5.68 -42.69
CA GLY A 409 -16.82 -5.40 -42.12
C GLY A 409 -17.11 -6.15 -40.84
N GLY A 410 -16.65 -5.63 -39.69
CA GLY A 410 -16.98 -6.09 -38.33
C GLY A 410 -16.42 -7.46 -37.90
N ALA A 411 -16.12 -8.34 -38.82
CA ALA A 411 -15.54 -9.66 -38.53
C ALA A 411 -14.01 -9.53 -38.44
N GLY A 412 -13.48 -9.54 -37.20
CA GLY A 412 -12.04 -9.45 -36.95
C GLY A 412 -11.62 -8.21 -36.14
N ALA A 413 -12.55 -7.36 -35.71
CA ALA A 413 -12.25 -6.26 -34.81
C ALA A 413 -11.85 -6.78 -33.42
N VAL A 414 -10.66 -6.41 -32.97
CA VAL A 414 -10.10 -6.80 -31.68
C VAL A 414 -10.32 -5.68 -30.68
N ASP A 415 -10.98 -5.98 -29.55
CA ASP A 415 -11.12 -5.02 -28.46
C ASP A 415 -9.77 -4.84 -27.75
N ILE A 416 -9.33 -3.58 -27.60
CA ILE A 416 -8.08 -3.29 -26.93
C ILE A 416 -8.08 -3.72 -25.46
N ALA A 417 -9.23 -3.82 -24.82
CA ALA A 417 -9.34 -4.29 -23.44
C ALA A 417 -8.83 -5.72 -23.27
N GLY A 418 -9.02 -6.58 -24.28
CA GLY A 418 -8.64 -8.00 -24.25
C GLY A 418 -7.20 -8.30 -24.64
N VAL A 419 -6.43 -7.36 -25.18
CA VAL A 419 -5.05 -7.63 -25.63
C VAL A 419 -4.03 -7.39 -24.55
N ASP A 420 -2.81 -7.97 -24.70
CA ASP A 420 -1.69 -7.74 -23.79
C ASP A 420 -1.37 -6.25 -23.64
N LEU A 421 -1.43 -5.76 -22.39
CA LEU A 421 -1.26 -4.34 -22.08
C LEU A 421 0.16 -3.82 -22.39
N ALA A 422 1.18 -4.65 -22.14
CA ALA A 422 2.56 -4.25 -22.39
C ALA A 422 2.83 -4.20 -23.88
N ALA A 423 2.33 -5.18 -24.66
CA ALA A 423 2.44 -5.19 -26.11
C ALA A 423 1.64 -4.04 -26.75
N TRP A 424 0.45 -3.71 -26.21
CA TRP A 424 -0.32 -2.54 -26.64
C TRP A 424 0.46 -1.25 -26.45
N ARG A 425 0.96 -1.01 -25.23
CA ARG A 425 1.73 0.21 -24.90
C ARG A 425 3.07 0.29 -25.60
N ARG A 426 3.65 -0.81 -26.05
CA ARG A 426 4.87 -0.78 -26.89
C ARG A 426 4.64 -0.08 -28.22
N GLN A 427 3.43 -0.09 -28.74
CA GLN A 427 3.07 0.58 -30.00
C GLN A 427 2.72 2.06 -29.84
N ILE A 428 2.83 2.63 -28.62
CA ILE A 428 2.45 4.01 -28.34
C ILE A 428 3.66 4.77 -27.79
N ALA A 429 3.95 5.93 -28.39
CA ALA A 429 4.82 6.95 -27.80
C ALA A 429 3.94 8.06 -27.23
N TRP A 430 4.22 8.48 -26.02
CA TRP A 430 3.45 9.53 -25.34
C TRP A 430 4.35 10.64 -24.82
N VAL A 431 4.01 11.89 -25.18
CA VAL A 431 4.65 13.10 -24.69
C VAL A 431 3.60 13.87 -23.87
N PRO A 432 3.68 13.83 -22.54
CA PRO A 432 2.71 14.50 -21.66
C PRO A 432 2.96 16.02 -21.61
N GLN A 433 1.96 16.76 -21.15
CA GLN A 433 2.04 18.21 -20.91
C GLN A 433 3.15 18.56 -19.89
N HIS A 434 3.28 17.76 -18.84
CA HIS A 434 4.32 17.89 -17.80
C HIS A 434 5.16 16.62 -17.75
N PRO A 435 6.31 16.58 -18.46
CA PRO A 435 7.17 15.41 -18.46
C PRO A 435 7.74 15.10 -17.07
N HIS A 436 7.50 13.89 -16.60
CA HIS A 436 8.12 13.42 -15.39
C HIS A 436 9.52 12.87 -15.66
N LEU A 437 10.51 13.38 -14.92
CA LEU A 437 11.87 12.88 -14.93
C LEU A 437 12.14 12.17 -13.61
N PHE A 438 12.66 10.96 -13.72
CA PHE A 438 13.03 10.14 -12.58
C PHE A 438 14.42 10.53 -12.06
N GLU A 439 14.65 10.29 -10.80
CA GLU A 439 15.99 10.38 -10.23
C GLU A 439 16.93 9.40 -10.98
N GLY A 440 18.10 9.91 -11.37
CA GLY A 440 19.05 9.17 -12.19
C GLY A 440 19.75 10.09 -13.18
N THR A 441 20.35 9.51 -14.22
CA THR A 441 21.09 10.24 -15.25
C THR A 441 20.19 10.68 -16.41
N VAL A 442 20.67 11.60 -17.23
CA VAL A 442 20.02 11.97 -18.51
C VAL A 442 19.83 10.72 -19.38
N ALA A 443 20.89 9.92 -19.54
CA ALA A 443 20.83 8.68 -20.34
C ALA A 443 19.76 7.71 -19.83
N SER A 444 19.71 7.44 -18.51
CA SER A 444 18.72 6.54 -17.93
C SER A 444 17.29 7.03 -18.14
N ASN A 445 17.08 8.34 -18.13
CA ASN A 445 15.79 8.94 -18.41
C ASN A 445 15.37 8.82 -19.87
N ILE A 446 16.29 8.97 -20.83
CA ILE A 446 15.99 8.79 -22.26
C ILE A 446 15.75 7.30 -22.55
N ALA A 447 16.54 6.40 -21.97
CA ALA A 447 16.43 4.94 -22.11
C ALA A 447 15.08 4.36 -21.67
N LEU A 448 14.25 5.11 -20.91
CA LEU A 448 12.87 4.70 -20.62
C LEU A 448 12.03 4.48 -21.90
N GLY A 449 12.37 5.12 -23.01
CA GLY A 449 11.75 4.86 -24.31
C GLY A 449 11.99 3.43 -24.79
N GLN A 450 13.21 2.93 -24.62
CA GLN A 450 13.63 1.57 -24.96
C GLN A 450 14.76 1.16 -24.01
N PRO A 451 14.48 0.30 -23.00
CA PRO A 451 15.46 -0.04 -21.96
C PRO A 451 16.76 -0.69 -22.46
N ASP A 452 16.70 -1.41 -23.58
CA ASP A 452 17.83 -2.12 -24.18
C ASP A 452 18.60 -1.28 -25.21
N ALA A 453 18.31 0.03 -25.32
CA ALA A 453 18.96 0.93 -26.26
C ALA A 453 20.44 1.13 -25.92
N THR A 454 21.26 1.16 -26.98
CA THR A 454 22.70 1.47 -26.85
C THR A 454 22.93 2.94 -26.54
N ALA A 455 24.13 3.29 -26.07
CA ALA A 455 24.52 4.69 -25.88
C ALA A 455 24.46 5.51 -27.20
N ALA A 456 24.71 4.86 -28.34
CA ALA A 456 24.59 5.48 -29.65
C ALA A 456 23.13 5.80 -30.01
N ASP A 457 22.19 4.88 -29.72
CA ASP A 457 20.77 5.10 -29.97
C ASP A 457 20.21 6.22 -29.08
N ILE A 458 20.64 6.28 -27.84
CA ILE A 458 20.26 7.34 -26.88
C ILE A 458 20.78 8.70 -27.39
N ALA A 459 22.02 8.76 -27.87
CA ALA A 459 22.60 9.97 -28.42
C ALA A 459 21.91 10.41 -29.71
N ALA A 460 21.58 9.48 -30.61
CA ALA A 460 20.84 9.75 -31.84
C ALA A 460 19.43 10.29 -31.54
N ALA A 461 18.71 9.68 -30.60
CA ALA A 461 17.40 10.15 -30.17
C ALA A 461 17.45 11.54 -29.51
N ALA A 462 18.48 11.81 -28.70
CA ALA A 462 18.70 13.11 -28.10
C ALA A 462 19.00 14.19 -29.18
N ALA A 463 19.80 13.86 -30.18
CA ALA A 463 20.09 14.77 -31.32
C ALA A 463 18.81 15.05 -32.13
N ALA A 464 18.03 14.03 -32.46
CA ALA A 464 16.75 14.18 -33.16
C ALA A 464 15.75 15.06 -32.38
N ALA A 465 15.77 14.97 -31.05
CA ALA A 465 14.95 15.79 -30.15
C ALA A 465 15.49 17.21 -29.91
N GLY A 466 16.64 17.56 -30.47
CA GLY A 466 17.32 18.84 -30.22
C GLY A 466 17.81 18.98 -28.77
N ALA A 467 18.12 17.86 -28.13
CA ALA A 467 18.57 17.83 -26.75
C ALA A 467 20.08 17.71 -26.59
N ALA A 468 20.80 17.26 -27.63
CA ALA A 468 22.23 16.94 -27.57
C ALA A 468 23.09 18.13 -27.11
N GLU A 469 22.80 19.33 -27.60
CA GLU A 469 23.57 20.53 -27.28
C GLU A 469 23.56 20.84 -25.78
N PHE A 470 22.38 20.96 -25.17
CA PHE A 470 22.31 21.25 -23.76
C PHE A 470 22.80 20.07 -22.87
N ILE A 471 22.60 18.81 -23.33
CA ILE A 471 23.09 17.64 -22.59
C ILE A 471 24.62 17.66 -22.54
N ASN A 472 25.29 17.93 -23.66
CA ASN A 472 26.75 18.03 -23.70
C ASN A 472 27.31 19.22 -22.90
N ALA A 473 26.51 20.27 -22.71
CA ALA A 473 26.88 21.41 -21.86
C ALA A 473 26.70 21.12 -20.35
N LEU A 474 25.98 20.04 -19.95
CA LEU A 474 25.87 19.67 -18.56
C LEU A 474 27.18 19.05 -18.02
N PRO A 475 27.56 19.33 -16.77
CA PRO A 475 28.65 18.62 -16.10
C PRO A 475 28.36 17.12 -16.05
N GLY A 476 29.14 16.32 -16.82
CA GLY A 476 28.93 14.87 -16.97
C GLY A 476 28.07 14.44 -18.15
N GLY A 477 27.57 15.37 -18.99
CA GLY A 477 26.85 15.07 -20.21
C GLY A 477 25.67 14.11 -20.01
N TYR A 478 25.65 13.00 -20.75
CA TYR A 478 24.61 11.95 -20.60
C TYR A 478 24.62 11.25 -19.24
N ALA A 479 25.74 11.26 -18.50
CA ALA A 479 25.85 10.73 -17.15
C ALA A 479 25.47 11.75 -16.07
N ALA A 480 25.11 12.99 -16.43
CA ALA A 480 24.74 14.04 -15.49
C ALA A 480 23.50 13.63 -14.67
N PRO A 481 23.55 13.72 -13.33
CA PRO A 481 22.42 13.43 -12.47
C PRO A 481 21.36 14.54 -12.55
N LEU A 482 20.09 14.16 -12.75
CA LEU A 482 18.99 15.11 -12.90
C LEU A 482 18.42 15.62 -11.57
N GLY A 483 18.68 14.90 -10.47
CA GLY A 483 18.04 15.17 -9.18
C GLY A 483 16.55 14.87 -9.18
N GLU A 484 15.89 15.21 -8.08
CA GLU A 484 14.45 14.95 -7.88
C GLU A 484 13.63 15.73 -8.91
N ARG A 485 12.75 15.02 -9.65
CA ARG A 485 11.86 15.55 -10.70
C ARG A 485 12.57 16.40 -11.78
N GLY A 486 13.88 16.25 -11.96
CA GLY A 486 14.65 17.05 -12.92
C GLY A 486 14.71 18.55 -12.56
N ALA A 487 14.77 18.87 -11.26
CA ALA A 487 14.73 20.25 -10.75
C ALA A 487 15.83 21.18 -11.33
N ARG A 488 16.91 20.59 -11.86
CA ARG A 488 18.03 21.32 -12.47
C ARG A 488 17.82 21.73 -13.93
N LEU A 489 16.71 21.25 -14.55
CA LEU A 489 16.43 21.51 -15.96
C LEU A 489 15.32 22.53 -16.15
N SER A 490 15.41 23.35 -17.20
CA SER A 490 14.32 24.21 -17.64
C SER A 490 13.13 23.38 -18.17
N ALA A 491 11.94 24.00 -18.26
CA ALA A 491 10.77 23.34 -18.84
C ALA A 491 11.00 22.84 -20.26
N GLY A 492 11.66 23.64 -21.12
CA GLY A 492 12.02 23.27 -22.48
C GLY A 492 13.03 22.11 -22.55
N GLN A 493 14.02 22.06 -21.64
CA GLN A 493 14.96 20.95 -21.56
C GLN A 493 14.27 19.65 -21.13
N ARG A 494 13.35 19.70 -20.14
CA ARG A 494 12.52 18.54 -19.75
C ARG A 494 11.68 18.04 -20.91
N GLN A 495 11.09 18.95 -21.69
CA GLN A 495 10.28 18.60 -22.84
C GLN A 495 11.11 17.91 -23.94
N ARG A 496 12.34 18.40 -24.22
CA ARG A 496 13.24 17.77 -25.18
C ARG A 496 13.67 16.37 -24.76
N ILE A 497 13.85 16.10 -23.47
CA ILE A 497 14.10 14.74 -22.96
C ILE A 497 12.86 13.84 -23.20
N ALA A 498 11.65 14.35 -22.99
CA ALA A 498 10.44 13.59 -23.28
C ALA A 498 10.29 13.29 -24.78
N LEU A 499 10.65 14.24 -25.65
CA LEU A 499 10.70 14.01 -27.09
C LEU A 499 11.78 12.98 -27.47
N ALA A 500 12.96 13.01 -26.82
CA ALA A 500 14.00 12.01 -27.03
C ALA A 500 13.51 10.59 -26.66
N ARG A 501 12.73 10.44 -25.58
CA ARG A 501 12.04 9.16 -25.26
C ARG A 501 11.13 8.70 -26.39
N ALA A 502 10.36 9.64 -26.98
CA ALA A 502 9.42 9.33 -28.04
C ALA A 502 10.14 8.96 -29.36
N PHE A 503 11.25 9.63 -29.68
CA PHE A 503 12.10 9.26 -30.82
C PHE A 503 12.71 7.87 -30.62
N LEU A 504 13.26 7.60 -29.45
CA LEU A 504 13.88 6.32 -29.13
C LEU A 504 12.87 5.17 -29.15
N ARG A 505 11.62 5.43 -28.74
CA ARG A 505 10.53 4.45 -28.74
C ARG A 505 10.13 4.00 -30.13
N ASP A 506 10.19 4.88 -31.12
CA ASP A 506 9.81 4.67 -32.53
C ASP A 506 8.46 3.96 -32.75
N ALA A 507 7.46 4.38 -31.98
CA ALA A 507 6.14 3.75 -31.99
C ALA A 507 5.25 4.27 -33.14
N PRO A 508 4.35 3.43 -33.71
CA PRO A 508 3.44 3.81 -34.79
C PRO A 508 2.36 4.82 -34.37
N LEU A 509 1.94 4.83 -33.11
CA LEU A 509 0.98 5.78 -32.58
C LEU A 509 1.69 6.78 -31.65
N LEU A 510 1.57 8.06 -31.95
CA LEU A 510 2.13 9.17 -31.18
C LEU A 510 1.02 9.99 -30.53
N LEU A 511 1.04 10.07 -29.22
CA LEU A 511 0.12 10.87 -28.42
C LEU A 511 0.87 12.08 -27.83
N LEU A 512 0.42 13.29 -28.16
CA LEU A 512 1.03 14.54 -27.72
C LEU A 512 -0.01 15.34 -26.92
N ASP A 513 0.26 15.56 -25.64
CA ASP A 513 -0.64 16.32 -24.76
C ASP A 513 -0.05 17.71 -24.50
N GLU A 514 -0.51 18.72 -25.21
CA GLU A 514 -0.11 20.13 -25.10
C GLU A 514 1.43 20.32 -24.99
N PRO A 515 2.22 19.77 -25.89
CA PRO A 515 3.67 19.60 -25.73
C PRO A 515 4.48 20.91 -25.65
N VAL A 516 3.85 22.07 -25.89
CA VAL A 516 4.46 23.41 -25.86
C VAL A 516 3.78 24.35 -24.85
N ALA A 517 2.90 23.81 -24.00
CA ALA A 517 2.31 24.59 -22.92
C ALA A 517 3.41 25.11 -21.98
N HIS A 518 3.25 26.34 -21.51
CA HIS A 518 4.16 26.99 -20.54
C HIS A 518 5.61 27.21 -21.03
N LEU A 519 5.84 27.19 -22.37
CA LEU A 519 7.13 27.51 -22.97
C LEU A 519 7.12 28.92 -23.56
N ASP A 520 8.27 29.55 -23.55
CA ASP A 520 8.47 30.81 -24.26
C ASP A 520 8.32 30.63 -25.80
N PRO A 521 7.96 31.67 -26.55
CA PRO A 521 7.66 31.54 -27.98
C PRO A 521 8.77 31.00 -28.83
N ILE A 522 10.05 31.25 -28.49
CA ILE A 522 11.22 30.80 -29.25
C ILE A 522 11.41 29.30 -29.05
N THR A 523 11.46 28.87 -27.79
CA THR A 523 11.57 27.45 -27.44
C THR A 523 10.37 26.64 -27.97
N ALA A 524 9.15 27.20 -27.89
CA ALA A 524 7.96 26.58 -28.41
C ALA A 524 8.05 26.30 -29.93
N ARG A 525 8.56 27.23 -30.73
CA ARG A 525 8.79 27.02 -32.17
C ARG A 525 9.78 25.90 -32.44
N GLN A 526 10.93 25.91 -31.77
CA GLN A 526 11.97 24.87 -31.94
C GLN A 526 11.43 23.47 -31.59
N ILE A 527 10.63 23.39 -30.55
CA ILE A 527 10.00 22.12 -30.12
C ILE A 527 8.96 21.69 -31.16
N MET A 528 8.19 22.62 -31.74
CA MET A 528 7.21 22.26 -32.77
C MET A 528 7.88 21.79 -34.06
N ASP A 529 9.00 22.37 -34.48
CA ASP A 529 9.79 21.88 -35.62
C ASP A 529 10.28 20.44 -35.34
N THR A 530 10.69 20.18 -34.11
CA THR A 530 11.11 18.85 -33.67
C THR A 530 9.92 17.87 -33.68
N ILE A 531 8.75 18.29 -33.20
CA ILE A 531 7.50 17.50 -33.23
C ILE A 531 7.12 17.21 -34.69
N GLY A 532 7.24 18.18 -35.61
CA GLY A 532 6.98 17.96 -37.03
C GLY A 532 7.81 16.81 -37.61
N ARG A 533 9.10 16.72 -37.25
CA ARG A 533 9.94 15.57 -37.60
C ARG A 533 9.50 14.27 -36.94
N LEU A 534 9.12 14.33 -35.68
CA LEU A 534 8.65 13.16 -34.94
C LEU A 534 7.32 12.60 -35.50
N MET A 535 6.46 13.47 -36.02
CA MET A 535 5.16 13.10 -36.61
C MET A 535 5.27 12.38 -37.96
N ALA A 536 6.45 12.47 -38.64
CA ALA A 536 6.62 11.91 -39.95
C ALA A 536 6.43 10.38 -39.97
N GLY A 537 5.53 9.89 -40.83
CA GLY A 537 5.24 8.46 -41.00
C GLY A 537 4.48 7.80 -39.87
N ARG A 538 3.95 8.56 -38.91
CA ARG A 538 3.22 8.03 -37.73
C ARG A 538 1.78 8.49 -37.69
N THR A 539 0.94 7.70 -37.04
CA THR A 539 -0.41 8.11 -36.61
C THR A 539 -0.27 9.02 -35.40
N VAL A 540 -0.91 10.20 -35.43
CA VAL A 540 -0.69 11.22 -34.41
C VAL A 540 -2.00 11.74 -33.85
N LEU A 541 -2.12 11.83 -32.52
CA LEU A 541 -3.12 12.65 -31.83
C LEU A 541 -2.40 13.77 -31.08
N LEU A 542 -2.63 15.00 -31.52
CA LEU A 542 -2.09 16.20 -30.91
C LEU A 542 -3.19 16.97 -30.19
N VAL A 543 -3.14 16.97 -28.87
CA VAL A 543 -3.99 17.85 -28.04
C VAL A 543 -3.42 19.25 -28.03
N THR A 544 -4.23 20.23 -28.40
CA THR A 544 -3.82 21.65 -28.44
C THR A 544 -4.98 22.59 -28.13
N HIS A 545 -4.68 23.73 -27.50
CA HIS A 545 -5.63 24.83 -27.29
C HIS A 545 -5.50 25.95 -28.35
N ARG A 546 -4.46 25.92 -29.17
CA ARG A 546 -4.19 26.98 -30.15
C ARG A 546 -4.83 26.63 -31.49
N GLN A 547 -5.92 27.35 -31.81
CA GLN A 547 -6.45 27.39 -33.18
C GLN A 547 -5.36 27.94 -34.11
N GLY A 548 -5.09 27.25 -35.20
CA GLY A 548 -4.06 27.64 -36.16
C GLY A 548 -2.71 26.89 -36.06
N TRP A 549 -2.50 26.05 -35.10
CA TRP A 549 -1.34 25.15 -34.99
C TRP A 549 -1.56 23.79 -35.69
N ALA A 550 -2.66 23.70 -36.44
CA ALA A 550 -2.98 22.55 -37.29
C ALA A 550 -2.08 22.40 -38.53
N GLY A 551 -1.02 23.19 -38.64
CA GLY A 551 -0.03 23.06 -39.71
C GLY A 551 0.67 21.71 -39.69
N GLY A 552 0.10 20.73 -40.41
CA GLY A 552 0.57 19.34 -40.45
C GLY A 552 -0.42 18.31 -39.92
N THR A 553 -1.58 18.69 -39.41
CA THR A 553 -2.70 17.78 -39.09
C THR A 553 -3.67 17.71 -40.27
N SER A 554 -4.14 16.50 -40.56
CA SER A 554 -5.07 16.21 -41.67
C SER A 554 -6.54 16.36 -41.26
N ARG A 555 -6.82 16.39 -39.93
CA ARG A 555 -8.17 16.40 -39.39
C ARG A 555 -8.19 17.01 -37.99
N GLU A 556 -9.32 17.65 -37.66
CA GLU A 556 -9.57 18.20 -36.35
C GLU A 556 -10.78 17.52 -35.67
N ILE A 557 -10.64 17.20 -34.41
CA ILE A 557 -11.68 16.68 -33.51
C ILE A 557 -11.85 17.69 -32.39
N MET A 558 -13.03 18.32 -32.31
CA MET A 558 -13.36 19.25 -31.25
C MET A 558 -14.20 18.54 -30.17
N LEU A 559 -13.72 18.58 -28.94
CA LEU A 559 -14.44 18.10 -27.76
C LEU A 559 -14.99 19.30 -26.97
N ASP A 560 -16.25 19.20 -26.55
CA ASP A 560 -16.87 20.11 -25.60
C ASP A 560 -17.72 19.33 -24.60
N GLN A 561 -17.52 19.59 -23.30
CA GLN A 561 -18.21 18.91 -22.18
C GLN A 561 -18.25 17.37 -22.30
N GLY A 562 -17.18 16.76 -22.78
CA GLY A 562 -17.06 15.31 -22.98
C GLY A 562 -17.69 14.79 -24.26
N ARG A 563 -18.29 15.62 -25.09
CA ARG A 563 -18.93 15.23 -26.36
C ARG A 563 -18.14 15.72 -27.57
N LEU A 564 -18.27 14.98 -28.64
CA LEU A 564 -17.70 15.36 -29.92
C LEU A 564 -18.64 16.36 -30.59
N VAL A 565 -18.15 17.61 -30.81
CA VAL A 565 -18.95 18.72 -31.38
C VAL A 565 -18.66 18.90 -32.87
N LEU A 566 -17.40 18.72 -33.28
CA LEU A 566 -16.97 18.88 -34.67
C LEU A 566 -15.93 17.81 -35.02
N ALA A 567 -16.12 17.15 -36.14
CA ALA A 567 -15.12 16.28 -36.74
C ALA A 567 -15.04 16.62 -38.24
N SER A 568 -14.25 17.63 -38.59
CA SER A 568 -14.00 17.93 -40.01
C SER A 568 -13.22 16.79 -40.63
N GLY A 569 -13.83 16.09 -41.61
CA GLY A 569 -13.24 14.93 -42.27
C GLY A 569 -13.81 13.57 -41.88
N CYS A 570 -14.81 13.45 -41.00
CA CYS A 570 -15.52 12.20 -40.76
C CYS A 570 -16.69 12.01 -41.75
N PHE A 571 -16.63 10.98 -42.58
CA PHE A 571 -17.80 10.38 -43.23
C PHE A 571 -18.45 9.41 -42.22
N GLY A 572 -19.49 9.91 -41.53
CA GLY A 572 -20.37 9.12 -40.68
C GLY A 572 -21.46 10.04 -40.17
N THR A 573 -22.70 9.86 -40.67
CA THR A 573 -23.88 10.66 -40.36
C THR A 573 -24.12 10.76 -38.87
N VAL A 574 -23.86 11.93 -38.28
CA VAL A 574 -24.41 12.31 -37.00
C VAL A 574 -25.87 12.70 -37.26
N SER A 575 -26.83 11.85 -36.86
CA SER A 575 -28.22 12.25 -36.75
C SER A 575 -28.31 13.39 -35.74
N ALA A 576 -28.49 14.60 -36.21
CA ALA A 576 -28.82 15.74 -35.34
C ALA A 576 -30.15 15.46 -34.63
N PRO A 577 -30.28 15.64 -33.32
CA PRO A 577 -31.56 15.66 -32.66
C PRO A 577 -32.30 16.90 -33.15
N GLY A 578 -33.57 16.70 -33.62
CA GLY A 578 -34.39 17.65 -34.33
C GLY A 578 -34.46 19.04 -33.68
N ALA A 579 -34.16 20.02 -34.51
CA ALA A 579 -34.52 21.40 -34.25
C ALA A 579 -36.05 21.50 -34.23
N LEU A 580 -36.65 21.75 -33.08
CA LEU A 580 -38.01 22.23 -32.96
C LEU A 580 -38.06 23.66 -33.52
N VAL A 581 -38.54 23.77 -34.75
CA VAL A 581 -39.00 25.03 -35.36
C VAL A 581 -40.26 25.43 -34.63
N GLY A 582 -40.17 26.47 -33.82
CA GLY A 582 -41.32 27.24 -33.34
C GLY A 582 -41.44 28.51 -34.15
N SER A 583 -42.52 28.63 -34.92
CA SER A 583 -43.04 29.87 -35.52
C SER A 583 -44.36 30.23 -34.83
N PRO A 584 -44.89 31.42 -35.12
CA PRO A 584 -44.32 32.77 -34.94
C PRO A 584 -44.82 33.48 -33.67
#